data_90cfa03b0e100d2f6b75a362a4851986
#
_entry.id   90cfa03b0e100d2f6b75a362a4851986
#
_cell.length_a   1.000
_cell.length_b   1.000
_cell.length_c   1.000
_cell.angle_alpha   90.00
_cell.angle_beta   90.00
_cell.angle_gamma   90.00
#
_symmetry.space_group_name_H-M   'P 1'
#
loop_
_entity.id
_entity.type
_entity.pdbx_description
1 polymer ?
#
loop_
_entity_poly.entity_id
_entity_poly.type
_entity_poly.pdbx_seq_one_letter_code
_entity_poly.pdbx_strand_id
1 'polypeptide(L)'
;TKLIRYIAPHRAFREYVNAKIRDFAKNHNLVMDGRDIGTDVFPKTKYKFFLTASADVRANRRHAELLGKGIKTDLSHLKEEIIARDMSDETRTVAPLRQASDAILIDTSESDTETVLNTILSRLNLPKQI
;
A
#
# COMPACT_ATOMS: atom_id res chain seq x y z
N THR A 1 -13.05 7.81 7.48
CA THR A 1 -11.87 8.31 6.76
C THR A 1 -12.22 9.13 5.50
N LYS A 2 -13.44 9.68 5.42
CA LYS A 2 -13.88 10.50 4.26
C LYS A 2 -13.06 11.79 4.10
N LEU A 3 -12.56 12.37 5.20
CA LEU A 3 -11.79 13.64 5.19
C LEU A 3 -10.40 13.51 4.52
N ILE A 4 -9.76 12.34 4.59
CA ILE A 4 -8.42 12.14 4.03
C ILE A 4 -8.40 12.39 2.51
N ARG A 5 -9.45 12.02 1.79
CA ARG A 5 -9.54 12.25 0.33
C ARG A 5 -9.48 13.73 -0.06
N TYR A 6 -9.94 14.63 0.83
CA TYR A 6 -9.92 16.08 0.57
C TYR A 6 -8.56 16.71 0.88
N ILE A 7 -7.83 16.15 1.84
CA ILE A 7 -6.54 16.68 2.29
C ILE A 7 -5.37 16.06 1.51
N ALA A 8 -5.48 14.78 1.15
CA ALA A 8 -4.42 14.05 0.44
C ALA A 8 -3.94 14.69 -0.89
N PRO A 9 -4.76 15.38 -1.68
CA PRO A 9 -4.32 16.08 -2.89
C PRO A 9 -3.51 17.35 -2.61
N HIS A 10 -3.54 17.91 -1.40
CA HIS A 10 -2.84 19.15 -1.08
C HIS A 10 -1.34 18.91 -0.90
N ARG A 11 -0.55 19.40 -1.86
CA ARG A 11 0.91 19.21 -1.89
C ARG A 11 1.61 19.69 -0.62
N ALA A 12 1.30 20.91 -0.16
CA ALA A 12 1.91 21.48 1.04
C ALA A 12 1.65 20.63 2.30
N PHE A 13 0.43 20.09 2.44
CA PHE A 13 0.10 19.20 3.55
C PHE A 13 0.88 17.89 3.48
N ARG A 14 0.98 17.30 2.29
CA ARG A 14 1.78 16.08 2.09
C ARG A 14 3.24 16.30 2.41
N GLU A 15 3.83 17.40 1.91
CA GLU A 15 5.23 17.75 2.19
C GLU A 15 5.48 17.90 3.69
N TYR A 16 4.58 18.55 4.43
CA TYR A 16 4.67 18.66 5.88
C TYR A 16 4.63 17.30 6.58
N VAL A 17 3.65 16.45 6.24
CA VAL A 17 3.51 15.10 6.82
C VAL A 17 4.72 14.24 6.46
N ASN A 18 5.16 14.24 5.20
CA ASN A 18 6.30 13.47 4.75
C ASN A 18 7.60 13.91 5.45
N ALA A 19 7.78 15.22 5.69
CA ALA A 19 8.91 15.72 6.46
C ALA A 19 8.92 15.19 7.90
N LYS A 20 7.77 15.16 8.58
CA LYS A 20 7.63 14.57 9.92
C LYS A 20 7.93 13.08 9.95
N ILE A 21 7.42 12.33 8.97
CA ILE A 21 7.67 10.90 8.86
C ILE A 21 9.17 10.63 8.62
N ARG A 22 9.81 11.39 7.73
CA ARG A 22 11.26 11.27 7.47
C ARG A 22 12.11 11.63 8.68
N ASP A 23 11.68 12.61 9.46
CA ASP A 23 12.38 12.98 10.69
C ASP A 23 12.28 11.87 11.74
N PHE A 24 11.10 11.30 11.92
CA PHE A 24 10.89 10.15 12.80
C PHE A 24 11.74 8.93 12.39
N ALA A 25 11.86 8.69 11.08
CA ALA A 25 12.64 7.59 10.51
C ALA A 25 14.15 7.66 10.80
N LYS A 26 14.69 8.83 11.15
CA LYS A 26 16.14 8.97 11.47
C LYS A 26 16.56 8.15 12.68
N ASN A 27 15.64 7.93 13.62
CA ASN A 27 15.92 7.28 14.89
C ASN A 27 15.10 5.99 15.11
N HIS A 28 14.34 5.54 14.10
CA HIS A 28 13.43 4.40 14.23
C HIS A 28 13.46 3.52 12.99
N ASN A 29 13.34 2.21 13.18
CA ASN A 29 13.01 1.30 12.10
C ASN A 29 11.52 1.44 11.79
N LEU A 30 11.18 1.56 10.50
CA LEU A 30 9.80 1.73 10.03
C LEU A 30 9.41 0.65 9.03
N VAL A 31 8.18 0.19 9.15
CA VAL A 31 7.46 -0.51 8.10
C VAL A 31 6.26 0.37 7.74
N MET A 32 6.13 0.71 6.47
CA MET A 32 5.07 1.60 6.00
C MET A 32 4.37 1.02 4.79
N ASP A 33 3.06 1.19 4.75
CA ASP A 33 2.24 0.92 3.58
C ASP A 33 1.63 2.22 3.02
N GLY A 34 1.39 2.24 1.72
CA GLY A 34 0.81 3.41 1.05
C GLY A 34 0.95 3.32 -0.47
N ARG A 35 0.62 4.41 -1.15
CA ARG A 35 0.60 4.49 -2.63
C ARG A 35 1.89 5.05 -3.20
N ASP A 36 2.57 5.88 -2.44
CA ASP A 36 3.70 6.69 -2.87
C ASP A 36 4.91 6.58 -1.92
N ILE A 37 4.90 5.59 -1.04
CA ILE A 37 5.96 5.44 -0.02
C ILE A 37 7.33 5.24 -0.68
N GLY A 38 7.43 4.35 -1.66
CA GLY A 38 8.69 4.05 -2.34
C GLY A 38 9.08 5.03 -3.45
N THR A 39 8.16 5.89 -3.90
CA THR A 39 8.40 6.86 -4.99
C THR A 39 8.58 8.28 -4.50
N ASP A 40 7.85 8.68 -3.45
CA ASP A 40 7.82 10.08 -2.97
C ASP A 40 8.31 10.21 -1.52
N VAL A 41 7.83 9.37 -0.59
CA VAL A 41 8.16 9.51 0.83
C VAL A 41 9.60 9.06 1.11
N PHE A 42 9.96 7.85 0.69
CA PHE A 42 11.28 7.23 0.85
C PHE A 42 11.85 6.72 -0.47
N PRO A 43 12.13 7.58 -1.45
CA PRO A 43 12.62 7.16 -2.77
C PRO A 43 14.00 6.51 -2.76
N LYS A 44 14.77 6.69 -1.69
CA LYS A 44 16.14 6.14 -1.53
C LYS A 44 16.20 4.93 -0.59
N THR A 45 15.07 4.45 -0.07
CA THR A 45 15.11 3.27 0.81
C THR A 45 15.52 2.02 0.04
N LYS A 46 16.28 1.15 0.70
CA LYS A 46 16.79 -0.09 0.10
C LYS A 46 15.69 -1.13 -0.13
N TYR A 47 14.74 -1.22 0.78
CA TYR A 47 13.71 -2.24 0.75
C TYR A 47 12.38 -1.65 0.33
N LYS A 48 11.99 -1.92 -0.91
CA LYS A 48 10.71 -1.50 -1.50
C LYS A 48 10.00 -2.72 -2.07
N PHE A 49 8.76 -2.89 -1.68
CA PHE A 49 7.91 -3.96 -2.18
C PHE A 49 6.66 -3.34 -2.77
N PHE A 50 6.34 -3.71 -4.00
CA PHE A 50 5.09 -3.33 -4.65
C PHE A 50 4.17 -4.54 -4.65
N LEU A 51 3.19 -4.52 -3.74
CA LEU A 51 2.22 -5.61 -3.61
C LEU A 51 1.06 -5.37 -4.57
N THR A 52 0.71 -6.38 -5.35
CA THR A 52 -0.44 -6.35 -6.24
C THR A 52 -1.31 -7.60 -6.05
N ALA A 53 -2.55 -7.50 -6.50
CA ALA A 53 -3.46 -8.63 -6.70
C ALA A 53 -4.55 -8.19 -7.68
N SER A 54 -5.17 -9.15 -8.37
CA SER A 54 -6.30 -8.84 -9.26
C SER A 54 -7.45 -8.18 -8.51
N ALA A 55 -8.24 -7.36 -9.20
CA ALA A 55 -9.40 -6.70 -8.61
C ALA A 55 -10.41 -7.71 -8.05
N ASP A 56 -10.56 -8.86 -8.70
CA ASP A 56 -11.43 -9.94 -8.25
C ASP A 56 -10.98 -10.51 -6.91
N VAL A 57 -9.69 -10.83 -6.78
CA VAL A 57 -9.13 -11.37 -5.52
C VAL A 57 -9.27 -10.34 -4.39
N ARG A 58 -8.99 -9.06 -4.66
CA ARG A 58 -9.13 -8.00 -3.65
C ARG A 58 -10.59 -7.78 -3.24
N ALA A 59 -11.53 -7.85 -4.18
CA ALA A 59 -12.96 -7.77 -3.90
C ALA A 59 -13.43 -8.94 -3.04
N ASN A 60 -13.01 -10.16 -3.37
CA ASN A 60 -13.34 -11.35 -2.57
C ASN A 60 -12.78 -11.26 -1.15
N ARG A 61 -11.52 -10.86 -0.98
CA ARG A 61 -10.89 -10.65 0.34
C ARG A 61 -11.67 -9.61 1.15
N ARG A 62 -12.03 -8.48 0.53
CA ARG A 62 -12.79 -7.42 1.19
C ARG A 62 -14.20 -7.84 1.55
N HIS A 63 -14.87 -8.58 0.67
CA HIS A 63 -16.20 -9.13 0.92
C HIS A 63 -16.18 -10.08 2.11
N ALA A 64 -15.25 -11.03 2.16
CA ALA A 64 -15.08 -11.96 3.28
C ALA A 64 -14.81 -11.23 4.62
N GLU A 65 -13.94 -10.20 4.60
CA GLU A 65 -13.68 -9.37 5.78
C GLU A 65 -14.94 -8.67 6.31
N LEU A 66 -15.73 -8.09 5.42
CA LEU A 66 -16.96 -7.38 5.78
C LEU A 66 -18.03 -8.33 6.29
N LEU A 67 -18.18 -9.49 5.64
CA LEU A 67 -19.09 -10.55 6.13
C LEU A 67 -18.70 -11.03 7.52
N GLY A 68 -17.41 -11.22 7.79
CA GLY A 68 -16.92 -11.58 9.13
C GLY A 68 -17.22 -10.52 10.21
N LYS A 69 -17.44 -9.26 9.80
CA LYS A 69 -17.88 -8.16 10.67
C LYS A 69 -19.42 -8.00 10.71
N GLY A 70 -20.17 -8.91 10.11
CA GLY A 70 -21.63 -8.85 10.03
C GLY A 70 -22.19 -7.83 9.04
N ILE A 71 -21.33 -7.27 8.16
CA ILE A 71 -21.72 -6.27 7.16
C ILE A 71 -21.99 -6.98 5.84
N LYS A 72 -23.23 -6.96 5.40
CA LYS A 72 -23.64 -7.50 4.10
C LYS A 72 -23.25 -6.51 3.00
N THR A 73 -22.61 -7.03 1.96
CA THR A 73 -22.15 -6.24 0.80
C THR A 73 -22.36 -7.01 -0.49
N ASP A 74 -22.50 -6.28 -1.58
CA ASP A 74 -22.52 -6.84 -2.93
C ASP A 74 -21.09 -6.93 -3.46
N LEU A 75 -20.70 -8.12 -3.95
CA LEU A 75 -19.33 -8.37 -4.44
C LEU A 75 -19.02 -7.56 -5.73
N SER A 76 -20.01 -7.45 -6.63
CA SER A 76 -19.82 -6.70 -7.88
C SER A 76 -19.60 -5.23 -7.60
N HIS A 77 -20.39 -4.66 -6.69
CA HIS A 77 -20.23 -3.27 -6.26
C HIS A 77 -18.88 -3.03 -5.60
N LEU A 78 -18.42 -3.94 -4.72
CA LEU A 78 -17.08 -3.85 -4.13
C LEU A 78 -15.97 -3.88 -5.18
N LYS A 79 -16.10 -4.70 -6.21
CA LYS A 79 -15.14 -4.77 -7.31
C LYS A 79 -15.09 -3.46 -8.08
N GLU A 80 -16.25 -2.87 -8.41
CA GLU A 80 -16.33 -1.57 -9.08
C GLU A 80 -15.69 -0.46 -8.24
N GLU A 81 -15.96 -0.42 -6.93
CA GLU A 81 -15.33 0.54 -6.01
C GLU A 81 -13.80 0.40 -5.98
N ILE A 82 -13.29 -0.84 -5.99
CA ILE A 82 -11.85 -1.12 -6.00
C ILE A 82 -11.23 -0.61 -7.30
N ILE A 83 -11.81 -0.93 -8.44
CA ILE A 83 -11.32 -0.48 -9.76
C ILE A 83 -11.33 1.05 -9.87
N ALA A 84 -12.42 1.69 -9.45
CA ALA A 84 -12.55 3.14 -9.46
C ALA A 84 -11.50 3.82 -8.55
N ARG A 85 -11.23 3.22 -7.40
CA ARG A 85 -10.19 3.70 -6.48
C ARG A 85 -8.79 3.54 -7.06
N ASP A 86 -8.47 2.40 -7.67
CA ASP A 86 -7.18 2.17 -8.31
C ASP A 86 -6.92 3.20 -9.40
N MET A 87 -7.89 3.42 -10.28
CA MET A 87 -7.80 4.43 -11.32
C MET A 87 -7.56 5.83 -10.74
N SER A 88 -8.28 6.17 -9.67
CA SER A 88 -8.08 7.45 -8.97
C SER A 88 -6.68 7.57 -8.36
N ASP A 89 -6.17 6.49 -7.73
CA ASP A 89 -4.83 6.49 -7.12
C ASP A 89 -3.72 6.59 -8.18
N GLU A 90 -3.90 5.97 -9.35
CA GLU A 90 -2.92 5.98 -10.46
C GLU A 90 -2.91 7.28 -11.25
N THR A 91 -4.07 7.93 -11.42
CA THR A 91 -4.22 9.10 -12.27
C THR A 91 -4.13 10.43 -11.54
N ARG A 92 -4.10 10.42 -10.20
CA ARG A 92 -4.00 11.66 -9.44
C ARG A 92 -2.72 12.42 -9.75
N THR A 93 -2.82 13.76 -9.80
CA THR A 93 -1.70 14.64 -10.17
C THR A 93 -0.59 14.65 -9.11
N VAL A 94 -0.93 14.49 -7.82
CA VAL A 94 0.03 14.56 -6.71
C VAL A 94 0.26 13.16 -6.16
N ALA A 95 1.51 12.71 -6.17
CA ALA A 95 1.96 11.43 -5.63
C ALA A 95 1.11 10.23 -6.10
N PRO A 96 1.00 9.97 -7.43
CA PRO A 96 0.21 8.87 -7.95
C PRO A 96 0.75 7.52 -7.48
N LEU A 97 -0.11 6.50 -7.48
CA LEU A 97 0.30 5.13 -7.28
C LEU A 97 1.18 4.68 -8.45
N ARG A 98 2.45 4.43 -8.19
CA ARG A 98 3.41 3.91 -9.16
C ARG A 98 4.37 2.95 -8.49
N GLN A 99 4.72 1.89 -9.21
CA GLN A 99 5.83 1.05 -8.80
C GLN A 99 7.15 1.82 -8.97
N ALA A 100 7.94 1.93 -7.91
CA ALA A 100 9.30 2.43 -8.04
C ALA A 100 10.14 1.47 -8.88
N SER A 101 11.05 1.98 -9.70
CA SER A 101 11.87 1.16 -10.63
C SER A 101 12.74 0.11 -9.94
N ASP A 102 13.06 0.34 -8.67
CA ASP A 102 13.83 -0.54 -7.80
C ASP A 102 12.97 -1.32 -6.79
N ALA A 103 11.64 -1.27 -6.93
CA ALA A 103 10.74 -2.03 -6.08
C ALA A 103 10.56 -3.47 -6.56
N ILE A 104 10.59 -4.40 -5.62
CA ILE A 104 10.31 -5.81 -5.88
C ILE A 104 8.79 -5.95 -6.01
N LEU A 105 8.35 -6.40 -7.20
CA LEU A 105 6.94 -6.72 -7.44
C LEU A 105 6.59 -8.06 -6.79
N ILE A 106 5.50 -8.08 -6.04
CA ILE A 106 4.92 -9.30 -5.45
C ILE A 106 3.45 -9.36 -5.83
N ASP A 107 3.09 -10.27 -6.72
CA ASP A 107 1.69 -10.61 -6.97
C ASP A 107 1.19 -11.56 -5.89
N THR A 108 0.17 -11.14 -5.19
CA THR A 108 -0.42 -11.87 -4.06
C THR A 108 -1.71 -12.57 -4.44
N SER A 109 -2.07 -12.63 -5.74
CA SER A 109 -3.37 -13.16 -6.18
C SER A 109 -3.59 -14.61 -5.76
N GLU A 110 -2.53 -15.44 -5.84
CA GLU A 110 -2.57 -16.87 -5.52
C GLU A 110 -1.92 -17.20 -4.17
N SER A 111 -1.59 -16.18 -3.35
CA SER A 111 -0.83 -16.36 -2.12
C SER A 111 -1.67 -16.00 -0.89
N ASP A 112 -1.48 -16.75 0.18
CA ASP A 112 -1.96 -16.38 1.51
C ASP A 112 -1.02 -15.36 2.19
N THR A 113 -1.43 -14.85 3.33
CA THR A 113 -0.67 -13.83 4.07
C THR A 113 0.69 -14.34 4.54
N GLU A 114 0.78 -15.61 4.94
CA GLU A 114 2.01 -16.20 5.45
C GLU A 114 3.04 -16.36 4.33
N THR A 115 2.63 -16.84 3.17
CA THR A 115 3.47 -16.96 1.96
C THR A 115 4.02 -15.59 1.53
N VAL A 116 3.17 -14.56 1.52
CA VAL A 116 3.58 -13.19 1.19
C VAL A 116 4.59 -12.67 2.22
N LEU A 117 4.34 -12.87 3.51
CA LEU A 117 5.26 -12.46 4.58
C LEU A 117 6.62 -13.14 4.42
N ASN A 118 6.65 -14.46 4.24
CA ASN A 118 7.88 -15.21 4.05
C ASN A 118 8.66 -14.77 2.81
N THR A 119 7.94 -14.45 1.72
CA THR A 119 8.53 -13.88 0.51
C THR A 119 9.22 -12.55 0.79
N ILE A 120 8.56 -11.64 1.52
CA ILE A 120 9.14 -10.36 1.93
C ILE A 120 10.36 -10.58 2.82
N LEU A 121 10.24 -11.39 3.87
CA LEU A 121 11.32 -11.67 4.81
C LEU A 121 12.56 -12.27 4.14
N SER A 122 12.37 -13.14 3.16
CA SER A 122 13.48 -13.74 2.40
C SER A 122 14.29 -12.71 1.57
N ARG A 123 13.69 -11.57 1.26
CA ARG A 123 14.34 -10.47 0.52
C ARG A 123 14.98 -9.42 1.43
N LEU A 124 14.67 -9.46 2.73
CA LEU A 124 15.28 -8.60 3.71
C LEU A 124 16.58 -9.26 4.19
N ASN A 125 17.73 -8.67 3.85
CA ASN A 125 19.01 -9.07 4.42
C ASN A 125 19.12 -8.53 5.86
N LEU A 126 18.23 -8.98 6.73
CA LEU A 126 18.29 -8.64 8.15
C LEU A 126 19.40 -9.45 8.81
N PRO A 127 20.19 -8.84 9.71
CA PRO A 127 21.14 -9.60 10.52
C PRO A 127 20.36 -10.66 11.29
N LYS A 128 20.83 -11.91 11.24
CA LYS A 128 20.26 -12.97 12.09
C LYS A 128 20.37 -12.50 13.52
N GLN A 129 19.24 -12.39 14.21
CA GLN A 129 19.28 -12.25 15.67
C GLN A 129 19.91 -13.52 16.22
N ILE A 130 21.05 -13.36 16.86
CA ILE A 130 21.77 -14.42 17.60
C ILE A 130 21.05 -14.60 18.94
#